data_5bd38d5f5ec450d053f154da821ec532
#
_entry.id   5bd38d5f5ec450d053f154da821ec532
#
_cell.length_a   1.000
_cell.length_b   1.000
_cell.length_c   1.000
_cell.angle_alpha   90.00
_cell.angle_beta   90.00
_cell.angle_gamma   90.00
#
_symmetry.space_group_name_H-M   'P 1'
#
loop_
_entity.id
_entity.type
_entity.pdbx_description
1 polymer ?
#
loop_
_entity_poly.entity_id
_entity_poly.type
_entity_poly.pdbx_seq_one_letter_code
_entity_poly.pdbx_strand_id
1 'polypeptide(L)'
;INKVLVQQGAKGDLFGELMDTLKREKIVFQRVPIQKLNHMVKKNHQGVIAMISPLPYHELDHIVQQIYESGKDPFVLMLDRVKDVRNFGAICRTAECFGVNAIVIPSKESALITSDAIKTSAGALYKIPVCKVHNLQWASEFLQGSGLHIFSISEKGEKSIYEYKFNGPKALIMGSEEDGIRKDLLQLSNQ
;
A
#
# COMPACT_ATOMS: atom_id res chain seq x y z
N ILE A 1 0.18 -0.57 12.73
CA ILE A 1 1.10 -1.73 12.79
C ILE A 1 1.23 -2.28 11.37
N ASN A 2 2.47 -2.44 10.89
CA ASN A 2 2.73 -2.99 9.55
C ASN A 2 2.56 -4.52 9.53
N LYS A 3 3.15 -5.18 10.51
CA LYS A 3 3.18 -6.65 10.61
C LYS A 3 3.59 -7.07 12.02
N VAL A 4 3.07 -8.19 12.48
CA VAL A 4 3.52 -8.82 13.73
C VAL A 4 4.16 -10.17 13.41
N LEU A 5 5.38 -10.37 13.91
CA LEU A 5 6.05 -11.65 13.88
C LEU A 5 5.82 -12.33 15.22
N VAL A 6 5.33 -13.55 15.19
CA VAL A 6 5.06 -14.36 16.39
C VAL A 6 5.85 -15.67 16.34
N GLN A 7 6.36 -16.10 17.48
CA GLN A 7 7.12 -17.35 17.58
C GLN A 7 6.25 -18.54 17.17
N GLN A 8 6.78 -19.40 16.33
CA GLN A 8 6.17 -20.67 16.00
C GLN A 8 6.11 -21.59 17.21
N GLY A 9 4.96 -22.18 17.48
CA GLY A 9 4.76 -23.06 18.64
C GLY A 9 4.52 -22.35 19.98
N ALA A 10 4.47 -21.02 20.03
CA ALA A 10 4.08 -20.29 21.24
C ALA A 10 2.66 -20.68 21.70
N LYS A 11 2.49 -20.86 23.01
CA LYS A 11 1.25 -21.26 23.67
C LYS A 11 1.06 -20.44 24.95
N GLY A 12 -0.15 -20.44 25.47
CA GLY A 12 -0.54 -19.75 26.71
C GLY A 12 -1.69 -18.77 26.49
N ASP A 13 -2.35 -18.36 27.57
CA ASP A 13 -3.56 -17.55 27.53
C ASP A 13 -3.29 -16.19 26.87
N LEU A 14 -2.24 -15.49 27.27
CA LEU A 14 -1.84 -14.20 26.69
C LEU A 14 -1.53 -14.33 25.19
N PHE A 15 -0.97 -15.45 24.74
CA PHE A 15 -0.74 -15.68 23.33
C PHE A 15 -2.05 -15.91 22.57
N GLY A 16 -3.01 -16.59 23.19
CA GLY A 16 -4.38 -16.72 22.66
C GLY A 16 -5.05 -15.36 22.47
N GLU A 17 -5.07 -14.52 23.50
CA GLU A 17 -5.61 -13.16 23.46
C GLU A 17 -4.93 -12.29 22.38
N LEU A 18 -3.60 -12.38 22.26
CA LEU A 18 -2.86 -11.70 21.20
C LEU A 18 -3.34 -12.13 19.82
N MET A 19 -3.46 -13.44 19.58
CA MET A 19 -3.89 -13.98 18.28
C MET A 19 -5.31 -13.57 17.92
N ASP A 20 -6.20 -13.54 18.89
CA ASP A 20 -7.59 -13.11 18.70
C ASP A 20 -7.66 -11.60 18.40
N THR A 21 -6.87 -10.81 19.11
CA THR A 21 -6.73 -9.38 18.84
C THR A 21 -6.20 -9.12 17.44
N LEU A 22 -5.11 -9.81 17.02
CA LEU A 22 -4.55 -9.65 15.68
C LEU A 22 -5.57 -9.98 14.58
N LYS A 23 -6.42 -10.99 14.78
CA LYS A 23 -7.48 -11.36 13.83
C LYS A 23 -8.61 -10.34 13.82
N ARG A 24 -9.10 -9.93 15.00
CA ARG A 24 -10.18 -8.95 15.14
C ARG A 24 -9.83 -7.62 14.50
N GLU A 25 -8.63 -7.14 14.78
CA GLU A 25 -8.10 -5.88 14.21
C GLU A 25 -7.50 -6.03 12.80
N LYS A 26 -7.67 -7.21 12.16
CA LYS A 26 -7.16 -7.53 10.81
C LYS A 26 -5.67 -7.20 10.62
N ILE A 27 -4.86 -7.32 11.68
CA ILE A 27 -3.43 -7.05 11.65
C ILE A 27 -2.71 -8.22 10.98
N VAL A 28 -1.87 -7.91 9.99
CA VAL A 28 -1.06 -8.93 9.30
C VAL A 28 -0.04 -9.52 10.27
N PHE A 29 -0.03 -10.84 10.43
CA PHE A 29 0.96 -11.53 11.25
C PHE A 29 1.57 -12.73 10.53
N GLN A 30 2.76 -13.12 10.98
CA GLN A 30 3.48 -14.29 10.47
C GLN A 30 4.09 -15.09 11.62
N ARG A 31 3.88 -16.40 11.62
CA ARG A 31 4.57 -17.31 12.53
C ARG A 31 5.97 -17.60 11.99
N VAL A 32 6.98 -17.43 12.82
CA VAL A 32 8.40 -17.59 12.46
C VAL A 32 9.17 -18.38 13.52
N PRO A 33 10.23 -19.09 13.16
CA PRO A 33 11.13 -19.72 14.13
C PRO A 33 11.74 -18.68 15.08
N ILE A 34 12.00 -19.09 16.35
CA ILE A 34 12.58 -18.21 17.38
C ILE A 34 13.93 -17.62 16.93
N GLN A 35 14.72 -18.37 16.17
CA GLN A 35 16.02 -17.92 15.66
C GLN A 35 15.89 -16.65 14.80
N LYS A 36 14.82 -16.54 14.02
CA LYS A 36 14.55 -15.34 13.20
C LYS A 36 14.26 -14.13 14.08
N LEU A 37 13.49 -14.30 15.15
CA LEU A 37 13.21 -13.23 16.11
C LEU A 37 14.49 -12.78 16.83
N ASN A 38 15.29 -13.73 17.32
CA ASN A 38 16.59 -13.48 17.99
C ASN A 38 17.59 -12.75 17.07
N HIS A 39 17.54 -13.04 15.75
CA HIS A 39 18.39 -12.36 14.78
C HIS A 39 17.97 -10.90 14.56
N MET A 40 16.67 -10.64 14.56
CA MET A 40 16.12 -9.28 14.35
C MET A 40 16.26 -8.39 15.58
N VAL A 41 16.04 -8.94 16.77
CA VAL A 41 16.07 -8.18 18.03
C VAL A 41 16.83 -8.98 19.08
N LYS A 42 17.98 -8.44 19.52
CA LYS A 42 18.81 -9.06 20.56
C LYS A 42 18.29 -8.88 21.99
N LYS A 43 17.28 -8.01 22.18
CA LYS A 43 16.61 -7.81 23.47
C LYS A 43 15.54 -8.87 23.70
N ASN A 44 15.10 -9.01 24.94
CA ASN A 44 14.01 -9.93 25.27
C ASN A 44 12.72 -9.52 24.57
N HIS A 45 12.34 -10.23 23.51
CA HIS A 45 11.15 -9.99 22.70
C HIS A 45 9.97 -10.91 23.06
N GLN A 46 10.15 -11.82 24.02
CA GLN A 46 9.08 -12.72 24.52
C GLN A 46 8.31 -13.47 23.42
N GLY A 47 8.98 -13.79 22.31
CA GLY A 47 8.35 -14.49 21.17
C GLY A 47 7.51 -13.62 20.23
N VAL A 48 7.48 -12.29 20.40
CA VAL A 48 6.68 -11.37 19.58
C VAL A 48 7.50 -10.14 19.18
N ILE A 49 7.43 -9.76 17.91
CA ILE A 49 7.99 -8.50 17.40
C ILE A 49 6.92 -7.80 16.56
N ALA A 50 6.54 -6.59 16.93
CA ALA A 50 5.65 -5.74 16.14
C ALA A 50 6.49 -4.77 15.30
N MET A 51 6.27 -4.80 13.99
CA MET A 51 6.84 -3.84 13.05
C MET A 51 5.85 -2.70 12.87
N ILE A 52 6.23 -1.50 13.24
CA ILE A 52 5.38 -0.31 13.11
C ILE A 52 5.83 0.55 11.93
N SER A 53 4.87 1.26 11.32
CA SER A 53 5.18 2.28 10.32
C SER A 53 5.67 3.56 11.00
N PRO A 54 6.72 4.21 10.50
CA PRO A 54 7.12 5.53 10.97
C PRO A 54 6.09 6.62 10.65
N LEU A 55 5.26 6.40 9.63
CA LEU A 55 4.18 7.30 9.22
C LEU A 55 2.83 6.57 9.28
N PRO A 56 1.73 7.29 9.52
CA PRO A 56 0.40 6.69 9.52
C PRO A 56 0.01 6.21 8.12
N TYR A 57 -0.85 5.21 8.06
CA TYR A 57 -1.66 4.93 6.88
C TYR A 57 -3.01 5.61 7.04
N HIS A 58 -3.62 5.94 5.92
CA HIS A 58 -4.89 6.65 5.85
C HIS A 58 -6.00 5.77 5.27
N GLU A 59 -7.24 6.10 5.59
CA GLU A 59 -8.41 5.47 4.98
C GLU A 59 -8.69 6.12 3.62
N LEU A 60 -8.90 5.29 2.60
CA LEU A 60 -9.02 5.76 1.21
C LEU A 60 -10.25 6.67 0.99
N ASP A 61 -11.38 6.30 1.59
CA ASP A 61 -12.64 7.04 1.52
C ASP A 61 -12.51 8.46 2.09
N HIS A 62 -11.89 8.58 3.27
CA HIS A 62 -11.64 9.87 3.89
C HIS A 62 -10.72 10.75 3.04
N ILE A 63 -9.67 10.18 2.45
CA ILE A 63 -8.74 10.95 1.61
C ILE A 63 -9.43 11.43 0.33
N VAL A 64 -10.17 10.57 -0.35
CA VAL A 64 -10.90 10.95 -1.58
C VAL A 64 -11.91 12.05 -1.29
N GLN A 65 -12.66 11.93 -0.18
CA GLN A 65 -13.59 12.95 0.25
C GLN A 65 -12.89 14.30 0.50
N GLN A 66 -11.79 14.31 1.26
CA GLN A 66 -11.02 15.53 1.55
C GLN A 66 -10.48 16.21 0.28
N ILE A 67 -10.06 15.44 -0.73
CA ILE A 67 -9.60 15.99 -1.99
C ILE A 67 -10.74 16.71 -2.70
N TYR A 68 -11.91 16.10 -2.82
CA TYR A 68 -13.10 16.73 -3.41
C TYR A 68 -13.55 17.98 -2.63
N GLU A 69 -13.58 17.91 -1.30
CA GLU A 69 -13.93 19.04 -0.44
C GLU A 69 -12.94 20.21 -0.60
N SER A 70 -11.69 19.95 -0.98
CA SER A 70 -10.70 20.99 -1.31
C SER A 70 -10.90 21.62 -2.70
N GLY A 71 -11.93 21.20 -3.46
CA GLY A 71 -12.23 21.69 -4.81
C GLY A 71 -11.28 21.15 -5.89
N LYS A 72 -10.55 20.03 -5.62
CA LYS A 72 -9.60 19.42 -6.56
C LYS A 72 -10.16 18.13 -7.12
N ASP A 73 -9.75 17.80 -8.34
CA ASP A 73 -9.96 16.49 -8.92
C ASP A 73 -8.98 15.48 -8.31
N PRO A 74 -9.44 14.36 -7.71
CA PRO A 74 -8.56 13.35 -7.19
C PRO A 74 -7.66 12.75 -8.27
N PHE A 75 -6.37 12.69 -7.98
CA PHE A 75 -5.39 11.94 -8.74
C PHE A 75 -4.74 10.91 -7.82
N VAL A 76 -5.11 9.64 -7.99
CA VAL A 76 -4.70 8.53 -7.13
C VAL A 76 -3.73 7.61 -7.88
N LEU A 77 -2.68 7.14 -7.22
CA LEU A 77 -1.77 6.12 -7.74
C LEU A 77 -1.95 4.82 -6.95
N MET A 78 -2.32 3.75 -7.63
CA MET A 78 -2.49 2.41 -7.06
C MET A 78 -1.28 1.54 -7.43
N LEU A 79 -0.68 0.88 -6.45
CA LEU A 79 0.52 0.05 -6.66
C LEU A 79 0.20 -1.42 -6.40
N ASP A 80 0.18 -2.24 -7.47
CA ASP A 80 -0.05 -3.68 -7.39
C ASP A 80 1.27 -4.43 -7.24
N ARG A 81 1.48 -5.07 -6.09
CA ARG A 81 2.63 -5.94 -5.78
C ARG A 81 4.01 -5.27 -5.89
N VAL A 82 4.10 -3.96 -5.73
CA VAL A 82 5.38 -3.26 -5.59
C VAL A 82 5.95 -3.56 -4.20
N LYS A 83 6.89 -4.50 -4.12
CA LYS A 83 7.43 -5.05 -2.85
C LYS A 83 8.76 -4.41 -2.45
N ASP A 84 9.52 -3.92 -3.41
CA ASP A 84 10.80 -3.27 -3.13
C ASP A 84 10.59 -1.90 -2.49
N VAL A 85 11.23 -1.72 -1.32
CA VAL A 85 11.09 -0.52 -0.50
C VAL A 85 11.69 0.72 -1.16
N ARG A 86 12.78 0.56 -1.91
CA ARG A 86 13.46 1.67 -2.58
C ARG A 86 12.68 2.11 -3.81
N ASN A 87 12.16 1.15 -4.59
CA ASN A 87 11.29 1.43 -5.73
C ASN A 87 10.02 2.14 -5.27
N PHE A 88 9.40 1.66 -4.19
CA PHE A 88 8.26 2.33 -3.57
C PHE A 88 8.59 3.79 -3.20
N GLY A 89 9.71 4.03 -2.52
CA GLY A 89 10.14 5.39 -2.18
C GLY A 89 10.39 6.27 -3.41
N ALA A 90 11.01 5.72 -4.46
CA ALA A 90 11.27 6.44 -5.72
C ALA A 90 9.96 6.78 -6.46
N ILE A 91 9.01 5.84 -6.49
CA ILE A 91 7.67 6.07 -7.05
C ILE A 91 6.96 7.19 -6.28
N CYS A 92 6.98 7.16 -4.94
CA CYS A 92 6.36 8.20 -4.12
C CYS A 92 6.96 9.59 -4.40
N ARG A 93 8.28 9.68 -4.57
CA ARG A 93 8.97 10.93 -4.93
C ARG A 93 8.49 11.47 -6.28
N THR A 94 8.43 10.60 -7.29
CA THR A 94 7.94 10.98 -8.61
C THR A 94 6.47 11.37 -8.58
N ALA A 95 5.65 10.60 -7.88
CA ALA A 95 4.21 10.86 -7.73
C ALA A 95 3.94 12.24 -7.12
N GLU A 96 4.72 12.65 -6.12
CA GLU A 96 4.61 13.99 -5.51
C GLU A 96 4.90 15.10 -6.52
N CYS A 97 5.94 14.93 -7.35
CA CYS A 97 6.27 15.89 -8.39
C CYS A 97 5.19 16.02 -9.47
N PHE A 98 4.43 14.94 -9.75
CA PHE A 98 3.33 14.92 -10.70
C PHE A 98 1.98 15.32 -10.09
N GLY A 99 1.94 15.71 -8.83
CA GLY A 99 0.72 16.16 -8.17
C GLY A 99 -0.26 15.04 -7.82
N VAL A 100 0.23 13.81 -7.66
CA VAL A 100 -0.59 12.70 -7.13
C VAL A 100 -1.04 13.05 -5.71
N ASN A 101 -2.34 12.91 -5.45
CA ASN A 101 -2.92 13.30 -4.16
C ASN A 101 -2.88 12.16 -3.13
N ALA A 102 -2.90 10.90 -3.57
CA ALA A 102 -2.81 9.74 -2.67
C ALA A 102 -2.18 8.53 -3.36
N ILE A 103 -1.51 7.69 -2.56
CA ILE A 103 -0.98 6.40 -3.00
C ILE A 103 -1.77 5.30 -2.31
N VAL A 104 -2.22 4.30 -3.08
CA VAL A 104 -2.95 3.13 -2.56
C VAL A 104 -2.10 1.89 -2.70
N ILE A 105 -1.91 1.16 -1.61
CA ILE A 105 -1.18 -0.09 -1.57
C ILE A 105 -2.02 -1.20 -0.92
N PRO A 106 -1.86 -2.46 -1.33
CA PRO A 106 -2.53 -3.57 -0.65
C PRO A 106 -1.87 -3.86 0.70
N SER A 107 -2.63 -4.44 1.63
CA SER A 107 -2.13 -4.83 2.96
C SER A 107 -1.15 -6.00 2.92
N LYS A 108 -1.18 -6.80 1.85
CA LYS A 108 -0.25 -7.90 1.59
C LYS A 108 0.49 -7.64 0.29
N GLU A 109 1.68 -8.24 0.15
CA GLU A 109 2.48 -8.17 -1.07
C GLU A 109 2.82 -6.75 -1.53
N SER A 110 3.01 -5.83 -0.60
CA SER A 110 3.42 -4.45 -0.85
C SER A 110 4.63 -4.06 -0.02
N ALA A 111 5.36 -3.06 -0.48
CA ALA A 111 6.38 -2.42 0.31
C ALA A 111 5.77 -1.78 1.56
N LEU A 112 6.55 -1.77 2.64
CA LEU A 112 6.18 -1.10 3.89
C LEU A 112 6.78 0.30 3.92
N ILE A 113 6.11 1.23 4.57
CA ILE A 113 6.72 2.51 4.93
C ILE A 113 7.77 2.24 5.99
N THR A 114 9.02 2.33 5.60
CA THR A 114 10.21 2.17 6.45
C THR A 114 11.06 3.43 6.41
N SER A 115 12.08 3.50 7.25
CA SER A 115 13.07 4.58 7.19
C SER A 115 13.75 4.67 5.82
N ASP A 116 13.99 3.52 5.17
CA ASP A 116 14.58 3.48 3.83
C ASP A 116 13.63 4.00 2.76
N ALA A 117 12.32 3.67 2.83
CA ALA A 117 11.32 4.23 1.94
C ALA A 117 11.24 5.76 2.09
N ILE A 118 11.21 6.25 3.32
CA ILE A 118 11.18 7.69 3.62
C ILE A 118 12.42 8.39 3.04
N LYS A 119 13.60 7.82 3.27
CA LYS A 119 14.86 8.36 2.74
C LYS A 119 14.86 8.39 1.22
N THR A 120 14.43 7.32 0.57
CA THR A 120 14.42 7.20 -0.90
C THR A 120 13.35 8.10 -1.53
N SER A 121 12.25 8.34 -0.83
CA SER A 121 11.22 9.28 -1.28
C SER A 121 11.62 10.75 -1.20
N ALA A 122 12.81 11.08 -0.67
CA ALA A 122 13.28 12.46 -0.47
C ALA A 122 12.25 13.33 0.25
N GLY A 123 11.49 12.77 1.19
CA GLY A 123 10.47 13.45 1.98
C GLY A 123 9.06 13.47 1.38
N ALA A 124 8.85 12.95 0.18
CA ALA A 124 7.51 12.90 -0.44
C ALA A 124 6.50 12.12 0.40
N LEU A 125 6.91 11.06 1.10
CA LEU A 125 6.06 10.30 2.01
C LEU A 125 5.52 11.08 3.20
N TYR A 126 6.08 12.25 3.53
CA TYR A 126 5.50 13.17 4.53
C TYR A 126 4.38 14.04 3.96
N LYS A 127 4.26 14.12 2.63
CA LYS A 127 3.31 15.01 1.94
C LYS A 127 2.15 14.26 1.31
N ILE A 128 2.43 13.07 0.72
CA ILE A 128 1.41 12.25 0.07
C ILE A 128 0.89 11.21 1.05
N PRO A 129 -0.42 11.20 1.36
CA PRO A 129 -1.02 10.15 2.17
C PRO A 129 -0.93 8.79 1.47
N VAL A 130 -0.55 7.76 2.23
CA VAL A 130 -0.55 6.37 1.78
C VAL A 130 -1.75 5.66 2.38
N CYS A 131 -2.65 5.21 1.53
CA CYS A 131 -3.83 4.44 1.91
C CYS A 131 -3.53 2.94 1.79
N LYS A 132 -3.71 2.22 2.90
CA LYS A 132 -3.45 0.78 2.95
C LYS A 132 -4.77 0.02 2.96
N VAL A 133 -5.09 -0.60 1.83
CA VAL A 133 -6.36 -1.29 1.63
C VAL A 133 -6.20 -2.81 1.73
N HIS A 134 -7.27 -3.51 2.08
CA HIS A 134 -7.25 -4.97 2.13
C HIS A 134 -7.13 -5.57 0.72
N ASN A 135 -7.83 -4.99 -0.27
CA ASN A 135 -7.92 -5.47 -1.64
C ASN A 135 -7.93 -4.28 -2.62
N LEU A 136 -7.08 -4.33 -3.64
CA LEU A 136 -7.04 -3.30 -4.70
C LEU A 136 -8.25 -3.36 -5.64
N GLN A 137 -8.87 -4.53 -5.80
CA GLN A 137 -10.11 -4.64 -6.57
C GLN A 137 -11.23 -3.81 -5.92
N TRP A 138 -11.45 -3.98 -4.62
CA TRP A 138 -12.38 -3.14 -3.87
C TRP A 138 -12.04 -1.65 -4.00
N ALA A 139 -10.74 -1.30 -3.91
CA ALA A 139 -10.32 0.09 -4.06
C ALA A 139 -10.61 0.64 -5.46
N SER A 140 -10.42 -0.16 -6.52
CA SER A 140 -10.77 0.22 -7.89
C SER A 140 -12.27 0.48 -8.04
N GLU A 141 -13.11 -0.45 -7.55
CA GLU A 141 -14.57 -0.32 -7.58
C GLU A 141 -15.04 0.91 -6.79
N PHE A 142 -14.46 1.16 -5.61
CA PHE A 142 -14.74 2.34 -4.81
C PHE A 142 -14.37 3.64 -5.54
N LEU A 143 -13.17 3.70 -6.15
CA LEU A 143 -12.70 4.88 -6.87
C LEU A 143 -13.56 5.16 -8.12
N GLN A 144 -13.96 4.12 -8.86
CA GLN A 144 -14.90 4.26 -9.97
C GLN A 144 -16.26 4.78 -9.50
N GLY A 145 -16.80 4.21 -8.43
CA GLY A 145 -18.03 4.68 -7.80
C GLY A 145 -17.95 6.12 -7.29
N SER A 146 -16.76 6.60 -6.97
CA SER A 146 -16.45 7.97 -6.58
C SER A 146 -16.20 8.90 -7.79
N GLY A 147 -16.35 8.41 -9.02
CA GLY A 147 -16.23 9.20 -10.25
C GLY A 147 -14.82 9.29 -10.84
N LEU A 148 -13.85 8.50 -10.34
CA LEU A 148 -12.52 8.46 -10.92
C LEU A 148 -12.46 7.51 -12.13
N HIS A 149 -11.77 7.95 -13.18
CA HIS A 149 -11.44 7.11 -14.31
C HIS A 149 -10.17 6.29 -14.01
N ILE A 150 -10.23 4.96 -14.19
CA ILE A 150 -9.12 4.06 -13.87
C ILE A 150 -8.31 3.75 -15.14
N PHE A 151 -7.01 4.00 -15.08
CA PHE A 151 -6.06 3.68 -16.14
C PHE A 151 -5.05 2.64 -15.63
N SER A 152 -4.86 1.56 -16.38
CA SER A 152 -3.80 0.58 -16.14
C SER A 152 -2.58 0.87 -16.99
N ILE A 153 -1.43 1.11 -16.34
CA ILE A 153 -0.18 1.39 -17.04
C ILE A 153 0.56 0.06 -17.27
N SER A 154 0.50 -0.44 -18.49
CA SER A 154 1.08 -1.72 -18.89
C SER A 154 1.84 -1.61 -20.20
N GLU A 155 2.95 -2.33 -20.31
CA GLU A 155 3.68 -2.50 -21.58
C GLU A 155 2.87 -3.20 -22.68
N LYS A 156 1.79 -3.90 -22.26
CA LYS A 156 0.86 -4.61 -23.16
C LYS A 156 -0.29 -3.74 -23.61
N GLY A 157 -0.29 -2.45 -23.27
CA GLY A 157 -1.31 -1.50 -23.69
C GLY A 157 -1.25 -1.27 -25.20
N GLU A 158 -2.41 -1.16 -25.84
CA GLU A 158 -2.52 -0.92 -27.29
C GLU A 158 -2.14 0.51 -27.68
N LYS A 159 -2.24 1.45 -26.77
CA LYS A 159 -2.00 2.87 -27.00
C LYS A 159 -0.91 3.42 -26.09
N SER A 160 -0.14 4.36 -26.61
CA SER A 160 0.83 5.11 -25.82
C SER A 160 0.13 6.01 -24.80
N ILE A 161 0.74 6.18 -23.63
CA ILE A 161 0.27 7.12 -22.62
C ILE A 161 0.10 8.56 -23.16
N TYR A 162 0.87 8.94 -24.15
CA TYR A 162 0.80 10.27 -24.80
C TYR A 162 -0.44 10.47 -25.66
N GLU A 163 -1.16 9.40 -25.99
CA GLU A 163 -2.40 9.46 -26.77
C GLU A 163 -3.64 9.70 -25.90
N TYR A 164 -3.49 9.63 -24.58
CA TYR A 164 -4.57 9.82 -23.62
C TYR A 164 -4.65 11.24 -23.09
N LYS A 165 -5.88 11.72 -22.91
CA LYS A 165 -6.16 12.97 -22.18
C LYS A 165 -6.56 12.63 -20.75
N PHE A 166 -5.65 12.88 -19.82
CA PHE A 166 -5.88 12.61 -18.39
C PHE A 166 -6.60 13.78 -17.71
N ASN A 167 -7.80 14.10 -18.15
CA ASN A 167 -8.61 15.17 -17.57
C ASN A 167 -9.50 14.63 -16.45
N GLY A 168 -9.83 15.49 -15.48
CA GLY A 168 -10.73 15.15 -14.37
C GLY A 168 -10.16 14.16 -13.35
N PRO A 169 -11.04 13.66 -12.46
CA PRO A 169 -10.68 12.68 -11.43
C PRO A 169 -10.16 11.37 -12.03
N LYS A 170 -9.02 10.90 -11.55
CA LYS A 170 -8.36 9.72 -12.15
C LYS A 170 -7.57 8.89 -11.16
N ALA A 171 -7.45 7.61 -11.46
CA ALA A 171 -6.51 6.72 -10.79
C ALA A 171 -5.66 5.97 -11.81
N LEU A 172 -4.37 5.86 -11.53
CA LEU A 172 -3.43 5.05 -12.31
C LEU A 172 -3.11 3.79 -11.53
N ILE A 173 -3.08 2.64 -12.19
CA ILE A 173 -2.60 1.38 -11.63
C ILE A 173 -1.22 1.08 -12.24
N MET A 174 -0.23 0.87 -11.37
CA MET A 174 1.10 0.37 -11.75
C MET A 174 1.34 -0.98 -11.10
N GLY A 175 1.85 -1.93 -11.87
CA GLY A 175 2.21 -3.26 -11.40
C GLY A 175 3.65 -3.39 -10.93
N SER A 176 4.02 -4.59 -10.47
CA SER A 176 5.40 -4.97 -10.18
C SER A 176 6.23 -5.03 -11.45
N GLU A 177 7.56 -4.92 -11.31
CA GLU A 177 8.50 -5.04 -12.43
C GLU A 177 8.51 -6.46 -13.04
N GLU A 178 8.26 -7.50 -12.22
CA GLU A 178 8.33 -8.89 -12.66
C GLU A 178 7.03 -9.36 -13.33
N ASP A 179 5.87 -9.09 -12.71
CA ASP A 179 4.59 -9.68 -13.11
C ASP A 179 3.63 -8.66 -13.75
N GLY A 180 3.97 -7.36 -13.71
CA GLY A 180 3.06 -6.30 -14.14
C GLY A 180 1.82 -6.18 -13.25
N ILE A 181 0.69 -5.79 -13.84
CA ILE A 181 -0.61 -5.64 -13.15
C ILE A 181 -1.38 -6.96 -13.24
N ARG A 182 -2.05 -7.36 -12.15
CA ARG A 182 -2.91 -8.54 -12.12
C ARG A 182 -4.07 -8.42 -13.11
N LYS A 183 -4.46 -9.58 -13.68
CA LYS A 183 -5.52 -9.64 -14.70
C LYS A 183 -6.88 -9.12 -14.21
N ASP A 184 -7.22 -9.40 -12.96
CA ASP A 184 -8.47 -8.93 -12.34
C ASP A 184 -8.53 -7.40 -12.25
N LEU A 185 -7.40 -6.73 -11.99
CA LEU A 185 -7.31 -5.27 -11.99
C LEU A 185 -7.33 -4.66 -13.40
N LEU A 186 -6.69 -5.34 -14.37
CA LEU A 186 -6.74 -4.92 -15.77
C LEU A 186 -8.17 -4.93 -16.33
N GLN A 187 -9.00 -5.90 -15.90
CA GLN A 187 -10.40 -5.99 -16.33
C GLN A 187 -11.29 -4.90 -15.75
N LEU A 188 -10.92 -4.33 -14.61
CA LEU A 188 -11.63 -3.23 -13.94
C LEU A 188 -11.20 -1.85 -14.44
N SER A 189 -10.08 -1.75 -15.15
CA SER A 189 -9.65 -0.47 -15.70
C SER A 189 -10.51 -0.06 -16.88
N ASN A 190 -10.75 1.23 -16.99
CA ASN A 190 -11.50 1.82 -18.12
C ASN A 190 -10.64 1.79 -19.39
N GLN A 191 -9.33 1.80 -19.21
CA GLN A 191 -8.33 1.79 -20.29
C GLN A 191 -7.03 1.21 -19.80
#